data_8206e2a03084e046146115721be8616c
#
_entry.id   8206e2a03084e046146115721be8616c
#
_cell.length_a   1.000
_cell.length_b   1.000
_cell.length_c   1.000
_cell.angle_alpha   90.00
_cell.angle_beta   90.00
_cell.angle_gamma   90.00
#
_symmetry.space_group_name_H-M   'P 1'
#
loop_
_entity.id
_entity.type
_entity.pdbx_description
1 polymer ?
#
loop_
_entity_poly.entity_id
_entity_poly.type
_entity_poly.pdbx_seq_one_letter_code
_entity_poly.pdbx_strand_id
1 'polypeptide(L)'
;GKWGTDTAWNEADGIAEVGAISQRAALSGAAVDNVAKILKSGEPTLILMSHRALREDGLALAAQIAGKTGCKVMAQGSNPRIARGAGRYSLDRVPYVVEAAVNTLKDFRHIILVEAVEPVAFFAYPDKPSLLKADGAKIHQLCDIGGDCIGSLQALADAVGAKPADAKPQKHA
;
A
#
# COMPACT_ATOMS: atom_id res chain seq x y z
N GLY A 1 7.55 26.28 -17.90
CA GLY A 1 6.53 26.28 -18.92
C GLY A 1 5.78 27.60 -18.89
N LYS A 2 5.55 28.21 -20.05
CA LYS A 2 4.70 29.41 -20.16
C LYS A 2 3.26 28.96 -19.89
N TRP A 3 2.69 29.43 -18.81
CA TRP A 3 1.25 29.43 -18.62
C TRP A 3 0.69 30.61 -19.44
N GLY A 4 0.68 30.46 -20.78
CA GLY A 4 0.27 31.53 -21.66
C GLY A 4 -1.17 31.36 -22.07
N THR A 5 -1.90 32.46 -22.10
CA THR A 5 -3.21 32.56 -22.74
C THR A 5 -3.13 32.51 -24.24
N ASP A 6 -1.93 32.59 -24.80
CA ASP A 6 -1.65 32.68 -26.24
C ASP A 6 -1.90 31.35 -26.97
N THR A 7 -2.08 30.27 -26.26
CA THR A 7 -2.45 28.94 -26.75
C THR A 7 -3.81 28.50 -26.23
N ALA A 8 -4.70 29.45 -26.01
CA ALA A 8 -6.07 29.13 -25.64
C ALA A 8 -6.71 28.24 -26.73
N TRP A 9 -7.52 27.29 -26.29
CA TRP A 9 -8.32 26.47 -27.17
C TRP A 9 -9.10 27.35 -28.16
N ASN A 10 -9.15 26.96 -29.42
CA ASN A 10 -10.03 27.55 -30.42
C ASN A 10 -10.97 26.48 -30.99
N GLU A 11 -12.06 26.92 -31.58
CA GLU A 11 -13.11 26.01 -32.06
C GLU A 11 -12.61 25.06 -33.15
N ALA A 12 -11.59 25.47 -33.95
CA ALA A 12 -11.00 24.64 -35.00
C ALA A 12 -10.18 23.46 -34.44
N ASP A 13 -9.68 23.56 -33.19
CA ASP A 13 -8.93 22.47 -32.52
C ASP A 13 -9.85 21.34 -32.02
N GLY A 14 -11.17 21.59 -31.97
CA GLY A 14 -12.14 20.63 -31.46
C GLY A 14 -11.99 20.35 -29.96
N ILE A 15 -12.78 19.41 -29.48
CA ILE A 15 -12.70 18.90 -28.11
C ILE A 15 -11.75 17.71 -28.09
N ALA A 16 -10.80 17.70 -27.16
CA ALA A 16 -9.90 16.55 -27.00
C ALA A 16 -10.68 15.27 -26.72
N GLU A 17 -10.46 14.25 -27.53
CA GLU A 17 -11.03 12.94 -27.28
C GLU A 17 -10.37 12.30 -26.08
N VAL A 18 -11.19 11.78 -25.15
CA VAL A 18 -10.67 11.00 -24.01
C VAL A 18 -10.23 9.64 -24.52
N GLY A 19 -8.95 9.34 -24.42
CA GLY A 19 -8.41 8.03 -24.77
C GLY A 19 -9.04 6.90 -23.94
N ALA A 20 -8.95 5.68 -24.44
CA ALA A 20 -9.40 4.50 -23.71
C ALA A 20 -8.66 4.38 -22.37
N ILE A 21 -9.40 4.08 -21.30
CA ILE A 21 -8.82 3.81 -19.98
C ILE A 21 -8.01 2.52 -20.08
N SER A 22 -6.72 2.58 -19.72
CA SER A 22 -5.87 1.41 -19.66
C SER A 22 -6.42 0.39 -18.66
N GLN A 23 -6.50 -0.86 -19.07
CA GLN A 23 -6.87 -1.94 -18.17
C GLN A 23 -5.77 -2.14 -17.13
N ARG A 24 -6.17 -2.47 -15.91
CA ARG A 24 -5.23 -2.80 -14.83
C ARG A 24 -4.52 -4.11 -15.15
N ALA A 25 -3.25 -4.19 -14.79
CA ALA A 25 -2.53 -5.46 -14.87
C ALA A 25 -3.23 -6.50 -13.98
N ALA A 26 -3.40 -7.70 -14.51
CA ALA A 26 -4.03 -8.81 -13.78
C ALA A 26 -3.23 -9.17 -12.51
N LEU A 27 -3.93 -9.67 -11.50
CA LEU A 27 -3.29 -10.15 -10.28
C LEU A 27 -2.36 -11.34 -10.58
N SER A 28 -1.29 -11.48 -9.79
CA SER A 28 -0.38 -12.61 -9.85
C SER A 28 -0.75 -13.66 -8.80
N GLY A 29 -1.25 -14.82 -9.22
CA GLY A 29 -1.55 -15.93 -8.31
C GLY A 29 -0.30 -16.38 -7.53
N ALA A 30 0.85 -16.43 -8.17
CA ALA A 30 2.11 -16.78 -7.51
C ALA A 30 2.51 -15.79 -6.41
N ALA A 31 2.27 -14.48 -6.61
CA ALA A 31 2.50 -13.47 -5.58
C ALA A 31 1.53 -13.66 -4.40
N VAL A 32 0.26 -13.92 -4.67
CA VAL A 32 -0.75 -14.21 -3.64
C VAL A 32 -0.36 -15.43 -2.81
N ASP A 33 0.02 -16.54 -3.45
CA ASP A 33 0.42 -17.78 -2.78
C ASP A 33 1.66 -17.57 -1.89
N ASN A 34 2.65 -16.86 -2.39
CA ASN A 34 3.87 -16.55 -1.64
C ASN A 34 3.54 -15.71 -0.40
N VAL A 35 2.77 -14.65 -0.56
CA VAL A 35 2.38 -13.76 0.54
C VAL A 35 1.49 -14.48 1.56
N ALA A 36 0.56 -15.33 1.10
CA ALA A 36 -0.26 -16.14 1.99
C ALA A 36 0.58 -17.09 2.87
N LYS A 37 1.62 -17.72 2.31
CA LYS A 37 2.56 -18.55 3.08
C LYS A 37 3.28 -17.74 4.16
N ILE A 38 3.75 -16.54 3.82
CA ILE A 38 4.42 -15.64 4.76
C ILE A 38 3.48 -15.26 5.89
N LEU A 39 2.26 -14.84 5.60
CA LEU A 39 1.28 -14.46 6.63
C LEU A 39 0.90 -15.64 7.54
N LYS A 40 0.87 -16.87 7.00
CA LYS A 40 0.60 -18.09 7.78
C LYS A 40 1.77 -18.54 8.62
N SER A 41 3.00 -18.08 8.37
CA SER A 41 4.17 -18.43 9.18
C SER A 41 4.15 -17.84 10.58
N GLY A 42 3.41 -16.75 10.79
CA GLY A 42 3.38 -16.01 12.05
C GLY A 42 4.60 -15.10 12.28
N GLU A 43 5.52 -15.00 11.30
CA GLU A 43 6.65 -14.07 11.41
C GLU A 43 6.17 -12.61 11.36
N PRO A 44 6.87 -11.68 12.06
CA PRO A 44 6.50 -10.27 12.09
C PRO A 44 6.41 -9.69 10.67
N THR A 45 5.19 -9.39 10.23
CA THR A 45 4.89 -8.98 8.86
C THR A 45 4.12 -7.67 8.82
N LEU A 46 4.55 -6.75 7.96
CA LEU A 46 3.86 -5.51 7.64
C LEU A 46 3.26 -5.60 6.23
N ILE A 47 1.99 -5.25 6.09
CA ILE A 47 1.40 -4.88 4.80
C ILE A 47 1.49 -3.36 4.66
N LEU A 48 2.27 -2.89 3.70
CA LEU A 48 2.45 -1.48 3.38
C LEU A 48 1.61 -1.14 2.16
N MET A 49 0.67 -0.21 2.34
CA MET A 49 -0.33 0.14 1.33
C MET A 49 -0.18 1.57 0.84
N SER A 50 -0.54 1.81 -0.41
CA SER A 50 -0.61 3.15 -1.00
C SER A 50 -1.74 3.25 -2.03
N HIS A 51 -1.86 4.38 -2.68
CA HIS A 51 -2.75 4.66 -3.83
C HIS A 51 -4.20 4.13 -3.68
N ARG A 52 -4.63 3.26 -4.60
CA ARG A 52 -6.00 2.72 -4.65
C ARG A 52 -6.30 1.78 -3.49
N ALA A 53 -5.29 1.06 -3.01
CA ALA A 53 -5.43 0.16 -1.86
C ALA A 53 -5.85 0.90 -0.56
N LEU A 54 -5.60 2.21 -0.46
CA LEU A 54 -6.01 3.05 0.68
C LEU A 54 -7.46 3.59 0.56
N ARG A 55 -8.27 3.06 -0.35
CA ARG A 55 -9.71 3.33 -0.41
C ARG A 55 -10.47 2.37 0.50
N GLU A 56 -11.75 2.61 0.64
CA GLU A 56 -12.62 1.91 1.61
C GLU A 56 -12.61 0.39 1.43
N ASP A 57 -12.73 -0.09 0.20
CA ASP A 57 -12.71 -1.51 -0.15
C ASP A 57 -11.34 -2.17 0.16
N GLY A 58 -10.23 -1.52 -0.22
CA GLY A 58 -8.89 -2.02 0.11
C GLY A 58 -8.61 -2.04 1.62
N LEU A 59 -9.03 -1.00 2.33
CA LEU A 59 -8.91 -0.94 3.80
C LEU A 59 -9.75 -2.00 4.49
N ALA A 60 -10.95 -2.29 4.00
CA ALA A 60 -11.80 -3.35 4.56
C ALA A 60 -11.15 -4.74 4.42
N LEU A 61 -10.60 -5.05 3.24
CA LEU A 61 -9.88 -6.31 3.01
C LEU A 61 -8.61 -6.41 3.87
N ALA A 62 -7.85 -5.32 3.96
CA ALA A 62 -6.66 -5.27 4.82
C ALA A 62 -7.00 -5.50 6.30
N ALA A 63 -8.12 -4.96 6.79
CA ALA A 63 -8.59 -5.18 8.14
C ALA A 63 -8.92 -6.65 8.41
N GLN A 64 -9.57 -7.33 7.46
CA GLN A 64 -9.88 -8.76 7.55
C GLN A 64 -8.59 -9.60 7.60
N ILE A 65 -7.66 -9.33 6.69
CA ILE A 65 -6.36 -10.03 6.63
C ILE A 65 -5.58 -9.82 7.93
N ALA A 66 -5.48 -8.58 8.40
CA ALA A 66 -4.79 -8.26 9.65
C ALA A 66 -5.43 -8.93 10.87
N GLY A 67 -6.77 -8.91 10.95
CA GLY A 67 -7.50 -9.55 12.04
C GLY A 67 -7.35 -11.07 12.05
N LYS A 68 -7.23 -11.69 10.88
CA LYS A 68 -7.04 -13.13 10.72
C LYS A 68 -5.60 -13.57 11.02
N THR A 69 -4.61 -12.81 10.55
CA THR A 69 -3.21 -13.24 10.55
C THR A 69 -2.36 -12.58 11.64
N GLY A 70 -2.85 -11.48 12.21
CA GLY A 70 -2.10 -10.69 13.19
C GLY A 70 -1.03 -9.77 12.57
N CYS A 71 -0.93 -9.69 11.24
CA CYS A 71 0.01 -8.77 10.60
C CYS A 71 -0.36 -7.31 10.87
N LYS A 72 0.64 -6.43 10.88
CA LYS A 72 0.41 -4.98 10.94
C LYS A 72 0.10 -4.45 9.54
N VAL A 73 -0.75 -3.43 9.46
CA VAL A 73 -1.03 -2.71 8.22
C VAL A 73 -0.69 -1.24 8.42
N MET A 74 0.03 -0.65 7.48
CA MET A 74 0.36 0.78 7.51
C MET A 74 0.22 1.38 6.11
N ALA A 75 -0.02 2.70 6.07
CA ALA A 75 0.10 3.46 4.83
C ALA A 75 1.56 3.86 4.59
N GLN A 76 1.97 3.88 3.34
CA GLN A 76 3.23 4.50 2.93
C GLN A 76 3.28 5.96 3.39
N GLY A 77 4.47 6.45 3.75
CA GLY A 77 4.69 7.81 4.26
C GLY A 77 4.15 8.88 3.31
N SER A 78 4.45 8.77 2.02
CA SER A 78 3.89 9.61 0.96
C SER A 78 2.81 8.84 0.23
N ASN A 79 1.57 9.27 0.36
CA ASN A 79 0.43 8.71 -0.36
C ASN A 79 -0.55 9.82 -0.74
N PRO A 80 -1.26 9.69 -1.88
CA PRO A 80 -2.10 10.76 -2.39
C PRO A 80 -3.39 10.93 -1.58
N ARG A 81 -3.94 9.84 -1.03
CA ARG A 81 -5.24 9.90 -0.34
C ARG A 81 -5.53 8.61 0.44
N ILE A 82 -6.00 8.76 1.67
CA ILE A 82 -6.49 7.67 2.53
C ILE A 82 -7.98 7.91 2.83
N ALA A 83 -8.80 6.87 2.68
CA ALA A 83 -10.18 6.93 3.15
C ALA A 83 -10.20 6.89 4.68
N ARG A 84 -10.85 7.87 5.30
CA ARG A 84 -10.95 8.04 6.75
C ARG A 84 -12.40 8.28 7.17
N GLY A 85 -12.67 8.14 8.45
CA GLY A 85 -13.97 8.46 9.03
C GLY A 85 -14.58 7.29 9.80
N ALA A 86 -15.73 7.54 10.42
CA ALA A 86 -16.45 6.55 11.23
C ALA A 86 -16.76 5.28 10.42
N GLY A 87 -16.57 4.13 11.03
CA GLY A 87 -16.82 2.82 10.42
C GLY A 87 -15.73 2.33 9.46
N ARG A 88 -14.69 3.14 9.16
CA ARG A 88 -13.56 2.73 8.32
C ARG A 88 -12.40 2.22 9.15
N TYR A 89 -11.67 1.27 8.57
CA TYR A 89 -10.43 0.79 9.17
C TYR A 89 -9.40 1.91 9.22
N SER A 90 -8.94 2.22 10.42
CA SER A 90 -7.92 3.24 10.64
C SER A 90 -6.55 2.58 10.72
N LEU A 91 -5.56 3.18 10.06
CA LEU A 91 -4.19 2.71 10.05
C LEU A 91 -3.20 3.86 10.21
N ASP A 92 -2.05 3.55 10.77
CA ASP A 92 -0.94 4.48 10.90
C ASP A 92 -0.22 4.65 9.55
N ARG A 93 0.50 5.75 9.43
CA ARG A 93 1.37 6.02 8.30
C ARG A 93 2.82 5.86 8.75
N VAL A 94 3.69 5.31 7.88
CA VAL A 94 5.12 5.30 8.13
C VAL A 94 5.57 6.75 8.39
N PRO A 95 6.26 7.02 9.52
CA PRO A 95 6.69 8.36 9.86
C PRO A 95 7.60 8.99 8.81
N TYR A 96 7.55 10.32 8.69
CA TYR A 96 8.43 11.07 7.79
C TYR A 96 9.86 11.17 8.33
N VAL A 97 10.02 11.33 9.65
CA VAL A 97 11.32 11.44 10.31
C VAL A 97 12.03 10.10 10.28
N VAL A 98 13.27 10.09 9.79
CA VAL A 98 14.04 8.86 9.51
C VAL A 98 14.14 7.95 10.74
N GLU A 99 14.52 8.51 11.89
CA GLU A 99 14.69 7.74 13.12
C GLU A 99 13.39 7.12 13.61
N ALA A 100 12.29 7.86 13.50
CA ALA A 100 10.96 7.37 13.84
C ALA A 100 10.52 6.26 12.87
N ALA A 101 10.80 6.41 11.57
CA ALA A 101 10.47 5.39 10.56
C ALA A 101 11.29 4.11 10.80
N VAL A 102 12.60 4.23 11.00
CA VAL A 102 13.48 3.08 11.32
C VAL A 102 13.00 2.38 12.59
N ASN A 103 12.69 3.13 13.65
CA ASN A 103 12.19 2.54 14.89
C ASN A 103 10.83 1.83 14.69
N THR A 104 9.97 2.38 13.84
CA THR A 104 8.66 1.77 13.51
C THR A 104 8.81 0.47 12.72
N LEU A 105 9.82 0.39 11.83
CA LEU A 105 9.98 -0.72 10.89
C LEU A 105 10.97 -1.81 11.36
N LYS A 106 11.73 -1.58 12.43
CA LYS A 106 12.85 -2.43 12.87
C LYS A 106 12.49 -3.88 13.19
N ASP A 107 11.27 -4.14 13.63
CA ASP A 107 10.86 -5.46 14.12
C ASP A 107 10.22 -6.34 13.02
N PHE A 108 9.94 -5.79 11.83
CA PHE A 108 9.36 -6.55 10.74
C PHE A 108 10.40 -7.34 9.97
N ARG A 109 10.14 -8.63 9.79
CA ARG A 109 10.93 -9.52 8.94
C ARG A 109 10.48 -9.52 7.50
N HIS A 110 9.19 -9.23 7.29
CA HIS A 110 8.57 -9.19 5.97
C HIS A 110 7.78 -7.90 5.79
N ILE A 111 7.97 -7.24 4.66
CA ILE A 111 7.17 -6.08 4.25
C ILE A 111 6.54 -6.44 2.91
N ILE A 112 5.22 -6.50 2.89
CA ILE A 112 4.39 -6.80 1.71
C ILE A 112 3.93 -5.47 1.12
N LEU A 113 4.25 -5.22 -0.14
CA LEU A 113 3.90 -3.99 -0.84
C LEU A 113 2.59 -4.16 -1.63
N VAL A 114 1.64 -3.25 -1.41
CA VAL A 114 0.37 -3.17 -2.14
C VAL A 114 0.23 -1.77 -2.71
N GLU A 115 0.49 -1.59 -3.98
CA GLU A 115 0.63 -0.29 -4.65
C GLU A 115 1.60 0.66 -3.93
N ALA A 116 2.54 0.11 -3.18
CA ALA A 116 3.54 0.82 -2.39
C ALA A 116 4.94 0.51 -2.92
N VAL A 117 5.90 1.32 -2.52
CA VAL A 117 7.31 1.10 -2.81
C VAL A 117 8.10 0.83 -1.52
N GLU A 118 9.27 0.25 -1.65
CA GLU A 118 10.16 0.00 -0.52
C GLU A 118 10.35 1.28 0.31
N PRO A 119 10.29 1.19 1.65
CA PRO A 119 10.46 2.35 2.52
C PRO A 119 11.87 2.93 2.42
N VAL A 120 11.98 4.15 1.90
CA VAL A 120 13.23 4.91 1.77
C VAL A 120 13.08 6.28 2.41
N ALA A 121 14.19 6.86 2.85
CA ALA A 121 14.23 8.23 3.34
C ALA A 121 13.86 9.19 2.20
N PHE A 122 13.11 10.25 2.52
CA PHE A 122 12.65 11.21 1.51
C PHE A 122 13.80 11.99 0.89
N PHE A 123 14.83 12.30 1.68
CA PHE A 123 16.06 12.93 1.25
C PHE A 123 17.26 12.09 1.66
N ALA A 124 18.37 12.27 0.95
CA ALA A 124 19.68 11.76 1.38
C ALA A 124 20.21 12.66 2.51
N TYR A 125 19.97 12.24 3.74
CA TYR A 125 20.50 12.95 4.92
C TYR A 125 21.91 12.44 5.25
N PRO A 126 22.87 13.34 5.60
CA PRO A 126 24.15 12.91 6.13
C PRO A 126 23.97 12.02 7.37
N ASP A 127 24.76 10.99 7.48
CA ASP A 127 24.83 10.07 8.63
C ASP A 127 23.51 9.35 9.00
N LYS A 128 22.55 9.28 8.06
CA LYS A 128 21.30 8.56 8.24
C LYS A 128 21.11 7.50 7.14
N PRO A 129 20.42 6.38 7.47
CA PRO A 129 20.16 5.34 6.47
C PRO A 129 19.18 5.83 5.40
N SER A 130 19.43 5.46 4.15
CA SER A 130 18.49 5.68 3.05
C SER A 130 17.38 4.64 3.04
N LEU A 131 17.68 3.37 3.37
CA LEU A 131 16.70 2.32 3.55
C LEU A 131 16.18 2.35 4.99
N LEU A 132 14.86 2.32 5.15
CA LEU A 132 14.20 2.48 6.46
C LEU A 132 13.78 1.15 7.09
N LYS A 133 13.81 0.06 6.32
CA LYS A 133 13.53 -1.29 6.83
C LYS A 133 14.73 -1.82 7.64
N ALA A 134 14.48 -2.80 8.49
CA ALA A 134 15.54 -3.52 9.19
C ALA A 134 16.47 -4.26 8.21
N ASP A 135 17.74 -4.41 8.60
CA ASP A 135 18.66 -5.26 7.88
C ASP A 135 18.15 -6.70 7.85
N GLY A 136 18.18 -7.32 6.66
CA GLY A 136 17.63 -8.67 6.46
C GLY A 136 16.10 -8.75 6.30
N ALA A 137 15.35 -7.66 6.52
CA ALA A 137 13.92 -7.64 6.22
C ALA A 137 13.68 -7.80 4.70
N LYS A 138 12.76 -8.71 4.36
CA LYS A 138 12.45 -9.07 2.97
C LYS A 138 11.26 -8.28 2.45
N ILE A 139 11.40 -7.76 1.22
CA ILE A 139 10.32 -7.08 0.51
C ILE A 139 9.61 -8.08 -0.41
N HIS A 140 8.29 -8.04 -0.42
CA HIS A 140 7.42 -8.88 -1.26
C HIS A 140 6.40 -8.00 -1.97
N GLN A 141 6.35 -8.07 -3.29
CA GLN A 141 5.35 -7.35 -4.06
C GLN A 141 4.09 -8.20 -4.20
N LEU A 142 2.96 -7.74 -3.66
CA LEU A 142 1.66 -8.35 -3.89
C LEU A 142 0.99 -7.74 -5.14
N CYS A 143 1.06 -6.42 -5.27
CA CYS A 143 0.49 -5.70 -6.41
C CYS A 143 1.27 -4.42 -6.67
N ASP A 144 1.66 -4.21 -7.93
CA ASP A 144 2.32 -2.99 -8.38
C ASP A 144 1.35 -1.82 -8.50
N ILE A 145 1.90 -0.60 -8.58
CA ILE A 145 1.12 0.61 -8.80
C ILE A 145 0.39 0.50 -10.16
N GLY A 146 -0.92 0.68 -10.13
CA GLY A 146 -1.77 0.53 -11.32
C GLY A 146 -2.23 -0.89 -11.63
N GLY A 147 -1.82 -1.88 -10.85
CA GLY A 147 -2.33 -3.25 -10.92
C GLY A 147 -3.72 -3.40 -10.29
N ASP A 148 -4.26 -4.62 -10.33
CA ASP A 148 -5.51 -4.97 -9.66
C ASP A 148 -5.27 -5.24 -8.16
N CYS A 149 -5.06 -4.17 -7.40
CA CYS A 149 -4.78 -4.27 -5.97
C CYS A 149 -5.97 -4.80 -5.16
N ILE A 150 -7.20 -4.52 -5.58
CA ILE A 150 -8.40 -4.99 -4.88
C ILE A 150 -8.59 -6.48 -5.13
N GLY A 151 -8.48 -6.94 -6.38
CA GLY A 151 -8.49 -8.37 -6.70
C GLY A 151 -7.36 -9.13 -6.00
N SER A 152 -6.16 -8.55 -5.92
CA SER A 152 -5.02 -9.15 -5.20
C SER A 152 -5.26 -9.26 -3.69
N LEU A 153 -5.82 -8.23 -3.06
CA LEU A 153 -6.19 -8.26 -1.65
C LEU A 153 -7.33 -9.24 -1.36
N GLN A 154 -8.33 -9.33 -2.25
CA GLN A 154 -9.41 -10.30 -2.12
C GLN A 154 -8.88 -11.74 -2.21
N ALA A 155 -8.08 -12.03 -3.24
CA ALA A 155 -7.47 -13.34 -3.40
C ALA A 155 -6.57 -13.71 -2.19
N LEU A 156 -5.85 -12.74 -1.63
CA LEU A 156 -5.05 -12.95 -0.43
C LEU A 156 -5.94 -13.22 0.80
N ALA A 157 -7.04 -12.48 0.97
CA ALA A 157 -8.00 -12.72 2.04
C ALA A 157 -8.56 -14.14 1.97
N ASP A 158 -8.96 -14.58 0.78
CA ASP A 158 -9.45 -15.95 0.53
C ASP A 158 -8.37 -17.00 0.83
N ALA A 159 -7.14 -16.77 0.36
CA ALA A 159 -6.02 -17.69 0.57
C ALA A 159 -5.62 -17.86 2.05
N VAL A 160 -5.77 -16.82 2.89
CA VAL A 160 -5.53 -16.92 4.34
C VAL A 160 -6.79 -17.27 5.12
N GLY A 161 -7.95 -17.37 4.47
CA GLY A 161 -9.24 -17.68 5.09
C GLY A 161 -9.77 -16.53 5.96
N ALA A 162 -9.44 -15.29 5.62
CA ALA A 162 -9.95 -14.10 6.29
C ALA A 162 -11.41 -13.83 5.90
N LYS A 163 -12.19 -13.32 6.86
CA LYS A 163 -13.61 -13.04 6.70
C LYS A 163 -13.94 -11.64 7.24
N PRO A 164 -15.05 -11.01 6.83
CA PRO A 164 -15.48 -9.73 7.38
C PRO A 164 -15.55 -9.69 8.92
N ALA A 165 -15.91 -10.80 9.56
CA ALA A 165 -15.96 -10.92 11.02
C ALA A 165 -14.58 -10.87 11.70
N ASP A 166 -13.49 -11.11 10.98
CA ASP A 166 -12.12 -11.03 11.51
C ASP A 166 -11.64 -9.58 11.62
N ALA A 167 -12.26 -8.63 10.90
CA ALA A 167 -11.85 -7.23 10.92
C ALA A 167 -11.96 -6.62 12.32
N LYS A 168 -10.84 -6.17 12.86
CA LYS A 168 -10.75 -5.51 14.18
C LYS A 168 -10.08 -4.16 14.04
N PRO A 169 -10.46 -3.17 14.89
CA PRO A 169 -9.71 -1.92 14.96
C PRO A 169 -8.23 -2.18 15.23
N GLN A 170 -7.35 -1.55 14.48
CA GLN A 170 -5.92 -1.62 14.74
C GLN A 170 -5.56 -0.74 15.94
N LYS A 171 -4.73 -1.25 16.85
CA LYS A 171 -4.14 -0.41 17.89
C LYS A 171 -3.13 0.54 17.25
N HIS A 172 -3.29 1.81 17.51
CA HIS A 172 -2.32 2.84 17.12
C HIS A 172 -1.13 2.82 18.08
N ALA A 173 0.04 3.13 17.55
CA ALA A 173 1.26 3.29 18.34
C ALA A 173 1.27 4.62 19.09
#